data_0c007cbca8efc76a67b9a9efaffd8f94
#
_entry.id   0c007cbca8efc76a67b9a9efaffd8f94
#
_cell.length_a   1.000
_cell.length_b   1.000
_cell.length_c   1.000
_cell.angle_alpha   90.00
_cell.angle_beta   90.00
_cell.angle_gamma   90.00
#
_symmetry.space_group_name_H-M   'P 1'
#
loop_
_entity.id
_entity.type
_entity.pdbx_description
1 polymer ?
#
loop_
_entity_poly.entity_id
_entity_poly.type
_entity_poly.pdbx_seq_one_letter_code
_entity_poly.pdbx_strand_id
1 'polypeptide(L)'
;MERAGGVLLPVFSLPSKYGIGCFSKEAYEFADRLQEAGQRYWQILPLGPTGYGDSPYQSFSTYAGNPYFIDLETLIDEGLLTRSECRRYDFGKSEEIDYEKIYRSRFKVLKKAYNRFCADGGENSEDYRTFVAEQAYWLDDYSLFMAIKDDNGGVSWSEWPESLKNRENAALAEAEERLAGEVGFYKFQQYEFDRQWKKLHAYVNEKGIQIIGDIPIYVAFDSADTWAAPEMFQFNENNEPTGVAGCPPDAFSATGQLWGNPLYDWAYHKRTGYRWWIRRIAYCFKLYDVVRIDNFRGFDEYYAIPYGDKTAENGKWMPGPGMDLFRAIEAELGRPAIIAEDLGFLTPSVLQLLKDSGFPGMKVLQFAFDARESSNYLPHTYPTNCVVYTGTHDNDTVRGWYHEVGKAARDFSKEYMCKERLDDDTLTKDFIAMAMGSVADLCIIPMQDYLNLGSEARINIPSTLGGNWGWRMKKGQFDKDTVKEIARVTKLYGR
;
A
#
# COMPACT_ATOMS: atom_id res chain seq x y z
N MET A 1 1.74 -17.29 -12.88
CA MET A 1 2.80 -17.36 -11.83
C MET A 1 3.05 -18.81 -11.47
N GLU A 2 4.21 -19.15 -10.88
CA GLU A 2 4.42 -20.51 -10.35
C GLU A 2 3.67 -20.68 -9.04
N ARG A 3 3.29 -21.96 -8.73
CA ARG A 3 2.61 -22.30 -7.49
C ARG A 3 3.51 -22.00 -6.28
N ALA A 4 3.08 -21.12 -5.39
CA ALA A 4 3.88 -20.69 -4.24
C ALA A 4 3.01 -20.14 -3.10
N GLY A 5 3.64 -20.05 -1.91
CA GLY A 5 3.09 -19.39 -0.73
C GLY A 5 3.81 -18.09 -0.40
N GLY A 6 3.12 -17.22 0.31
CA GLY A 6 3.66 -15.97 0.82
C GLY A 6 2.89 -15.46 2.04
N VAL A 7 3.42 -14.43 2.65
CA VAL A 7 2.86 -13.80 3.84
C VAL A 7 2.56 -12.33 3.56
N LEU A 8 1.38 -11.87 3.99
CA LEU A 8 1.03 -10.45 4.03
C LEU A 8 1.42 -9.90 5.40
N LEU A 9 2.35 -8.95 5.43
CA LEU A 9 2.66 -8.14 6.61
C LEU A 9 3.12 -6.75 6.16
N PRO A 10 2.40 -5.68 6.52
CA PRO A 10 2.83 -4.31 6.25
C PRO A 10 4.17 -4.00 6.93
N VAL A 11 5.00 -3.16 6.30
CA VAL A 11 6.28 -2.73 6.91
C VAL A 11 6.04 -2.07 8.26
N PHE A 12 5.02 -1.22 8.39
CA PHE A 12 4.71 -0.55 9.65
C PHE A 12 4.34 -1.51 10.80
N SER A 13 3.92 -2.74 10.49
CA SER A 13 3.56 -3.77 11.48
C SER A 13 4.76 -4.58 12.00
N LEU A 14 5.97 -4.36 11.50
CA LEU A 14 7.18 -4.98 12.02
C LEU A 14 7.48 -4.52 13.45
N PRO A 15 8.10 -5.37 14.30
CA PRO A 15 8.40 -5.05 15.70
C PRO A 15 9.67 -4.22 15.86
N SER A 16 9.88 -3.24 14.99
CA SER A 16 11.03 -2.34 15.03
C SER A 16 11.01 -1.41 16.23
N LYS A 17 12.14 -0.85 16.58
CA LYS A 17 12.25 0.19 17.61
C LYS A 17 11.60 1.50 17.14
N TYR A 18 11.40 2.43 18.07
CA TYR A 18 10.93 3.79 17.80
C TYR A 18 9.51 3.87 17.22
N GLY A 19 8.62 3.03 17.75
CA GLY A 19 7.16 3.17 17.68
C GLY A 19 6.47 2.75 16.38
N ILE A 20 7.20 2.41 15.33
CA ILE A 20 6.65 1.95 14.05
C ILE A 20 7.61 0.96 13.38
N GLY A 21 7.07 0.01 12.62
CA GLY A 21 7.87 -0.85 11.77
C GLY A 21 8.61 -0.06 10.69
N CYS A 22 9.86 -0.41 10.44
CA CYS A 22 10.73 0.27 9.47
C CYS A 22 11.75 -0.69 8.87
N PHE A 23 12.68 -0.18 8.05
CA PHE A 23 13.73 -0.96 7.38
C PHE A 23 14.85 -1.37 8.33
N SER A 24 14.48 -1.79 9.51
CA SER A 24 15.34 -2.14 10.63
C SER A 24 15.81 -3.60 10.57
N LYS A 25 16.68 -3.95 11.52
CA LYS A 25 17.14 -5.32 11.72
C LYS A 25 15.98 -6.33 11.76
N GLU A 26 14.84 -5.96 12.37
CA GLU A 26 13.67 -6.81 12.47
C GLU A 26 13.04 -7.13 11.11
N ALA A 27 13.20 -6.24 10.11
CA ALA A 27 12.77 -6.51 8.73
C ALA A 27 13.65 -7.59 8.06
N TYR A 28 14.96 -7.53 8.28
CA TYR A 28 15.89 -8.56 7.80
C TYR A 28 15.65 -9.92 8.49
N GLU A 29 15.45 -9.91 9.81
CA GLU A 29 15.08 -11.11 10.57
C GLU A 29 13.74 -11.72 10.11
N PHE A 30 12.79 -10.89 9.72
CA PHE A 30 11.52 -11.36 9.16
C PHE A 30 11.74 -12.07 7.82
N ALA A 31 12.58 -11.51 6.93
CA ALA A 31 12.94 -12.17 5.68
C ALA A 31 13.64 -13.51 5.89
N ASP A 32 14.57 -13.60 6.86
CA ASP A 32 15.23 -14.85 7.22
C ASP A 32 14.22 -15.92 7.65
N ARG A 33 13.26 -15.55 8.50
CA ARG A 33 12.20 -16.47 8.95
C ARG A 33 11.23 -16.87 7.83
N LEU A 34 10.93 -15.96 6.90
CA LEU A 34 10.15 -16.31 5.70
C LEU A 34 10.88 -17.36 4.84
N GLN A 35 12.19 -17.21 4.66
CA GLN A 35 13.00 -18.19 3.95
C GLN A 35 12.98 -19.57 4.65
N GLU A 36 13.21 -19.59 5.97
CA GLU A 36 13.15 -20.80 6.79
C GLU A 36 11.76 -21.46 6.73
N ALA A 37 10.70 -20.65 6.62
CA ALA A 37 9.31 -21.07 6.48
C ALA A 37 8.93 -21.50 5.04
N GLY A 38 9.88 -21.49 4.10
CA GLY A 38 9.65 -21.90 2.71
C GLY A 38 8.79 -20.91 1.90
N GLN A 39 8.66 -19.67 2.37
CA GLN A 39 7.87 -18.66 1.68
C GLN A 39 8.65 -18.05 0.52
N ARG A 40 7.95 -17.78 -0.59
CA ARG A 40 8.53 -17.16 -1.78
C ARG A 40 8.05 -15.73 -2.01
N TYR A 41 7.06 -15.25 -1.26
CA TYR A 41 6.52 -13.90 -1.37
C TYR A 41 6.33 -13.25 0.00
N TRP A 42 6.67 -11.97 0.05
CA TRP A 42 6.29 -11.07 1.12
C TRP A 42 5.45 -9.95 0.52
N GLN A 43 4.15 -9.95 0.83
CA GLN A 43 3.26 -8.86 0.41
C GLN A 43 3.23 -7.77 1.47
N ILE A 44 3.40 -6.54 1.01
CA ILE A 44 3.36 -5.32 1.82
C ILE A 44 2.24 -4.39 1.34
N LEU A 45 1.97 -3.34 2.08
CA LEU A 45 1.06 -2.26 1.69
C LEU A 45 1.85 -1.11 1.05
N PRO A 46 1.17 -0.09 0.44
CA PRO A 46 1.85 1.02 -0.19
C PRO A 46 2.88 1.70 0.71
N LEU A 47 4.04 2.04 0.15
CA LEU A 47 5.18 2.60 0.87
C LEU A 47 5.21 4.14 0.87
N GLY A 48 4.18 4.80 0.34
CA GLY A 48 4.13 6.26 0.26
C GLY A 48 3.95 6.97 1.59
N PRO A 49 4.32 8.26 1.67
CA PRO A 49 4.08 9.08 2.85
C PRO A 49 2.58 9.23 3.10
N THR A 50 2.19 9.15 4.37
CA THR A 50 0.78 9.22 4.78
C THR A 50 0.42 10.62 5.27
N GLY A 51 -0.83 11.02 4.98
CA GLY A 51 -1.41 12.25 5.48
C GLY A 51 -2.36 12.03 6.65
N TYR A 52 -3.34 12.92 6.78
CA TYR A 52 -4.40 12.78 7.77
C TYR A 52 -5.18 11.49 7.59
N GLY A 53 -5.37 10.75 8.68
CA GLY A 53 -6.04 9.43 8.66
C GLY A 53 -5.09 8.24 8.48
N ASP A 54 -3.79 8.50 8.31
CA ASP A 54 -2.70 7.51 8.31
C ASP A 54 -2.80 6.38 7.28
N SER A 55 -3.74 6.49 6.33
CA SER A 55 -3.96 5.49 5.29
C SER A 55 -2.81 5.48 4.28
N PRO A 56 -2.18 4.33 4.02
CA PRO A 56 -1.16 4.22 2.99
C PRO A 56 -1.71 4.38 1.57
N TYR A 57 -3.03 4.36 1.39
CA TYR A 57 -3.71 4.57 0.10
C TYR A 57 -4.02 6.05 -0.19
N GLN A 58 -3.73 6.95 0.77
CA GLN A 58 -3.89 8.41 0.63
C GLN A 58 -2.52 9.07 0.82
N SER A 59 -1.70 9.04 -0.22
CA SER A 59 -0.33 9.51 -0.18
C SER A 59 -0.17 10.90 -0.82
N PHE A 60 0.77 11.68 -0.32
CA PHE A 60 1.17 12.97 -0.91
C PHE A 60 1.91 12.83 -2.24
N SER A 61 2.29 11.62 -2.64
CA SER A 61 2.98 11.35 -3.90
C SER A 61 2.85 9.90 -4.30
N THR A 62 2.74 9.63 -5.60
CA THR A 62 2.84 8.28 -6.19
C THR A 62 4.25 7.71 -6.16
N TYR A 63 5.27 8.55 -5.97
CA TYR A 63 6.69 8.15 -6.07
C TYR A 63 7.41 8.16 -4.73
N ALA A 64 7.08 9.11 -3.87
CA ALA A 64 7.79 9.30 -2.60
C ALA A 64 7.59 8.12 -1.64
N GLY A 65 8.64 7.81 -0.90
CA GLY A 65 8.61 6.86 0.20
C GLY A 65 8.25 7.51 1.53
N ASN A 66 7.65 6.73 2.42
CA ASN A 66 7.26 7.18 3.76
C ASN A 66 8.50 7.33 4.66
N PRO A 67 8.81 8.54 5.14
CA PRO A 67 9.96 8.76 6.02
C PRO A 67 9.90 7.98 7.34
N TYR A 68 8.73 7.52 7.75
CA TYR A 68 8.58 6.69 8.94
C TYR A 68 9.27 5.33 8.82
N PHE A 69 9.53 4.87 7.59
CA PHE A 69 10.21 3.59 7.34
C PHE A 69 11.73 3.69 7.36
N ILE A 70 12.30 4.89 7.45
CA ILE A 70 13.73 5.09 7.64
C ILE A 70 14.12 4.55 9.03
N ASP A 71 15.06 3.61 9.07
CA ASP A 71 15.57 3.06 10.33
C ASP A 71 16.51 4.04 11.03
N LEU A 72 16.17 4.43 12.24
CA LEU A 72 16.98 5.36 13.03
C LEU A 72 18.27 4.71 13.59
N GLU A 73 18.28 3.39 13.83
CA GLU A 73 19.51 2.69 14.27
C GLU A 73 20.56 2.72 13.15
N THR A 74 20.16 2.59 11.89
CA THR A 74 21.07 2.76 10.75
C THR A 74 21.70 4.15 10.74
N LEU A 75 20.92 5.21 10.97
CA LEU A 75 21.43 6.58 11.05
C LEU A 75 22.36 6.80 12.26
N ILE A 76 22.13 6.07 13.36
CA ILE A 76 23.02 6.08 14.53
C ILE A 76 24.35 5.41 14.20
N ASP A 77 24.32 4.25 13.57
CA ASP A 77 25.52 3.49 13.22
C ASP A 77 26.39 4.24 12.20
N GLU A 78 25.75 5.07 11.35
CA GLU A 78 26.42 5.94 10.38
C GLU A 78 26.90 7.29 10.97
N GLY A 79 26.61 7.55 12.25
CA GLY A 79 27.03 8.77 12.94
C GLY A 79 26.13 9.99 12.69
N LEU A 80 25.03 9.86 11.94
CA LEU A 80 24.09 10.94 11.68
C LEU A 80 23.16 11.23 12.86
N LEU A 81 23.00 10.26 13.78
CA LEU A 81 22.25 10.40 15.03
C LEU A 81 23.02 9.79 16.20
N THR A 82 22.57 10.07 17.41
CA THR A 82 23.00 9.38 18.62
C THR A 82 21.80 8.73 19.32
N ARG A 83 22.04 7.63 20.04
CA ARG A 83 20.98 7.00 20.86
C ARG A 83 20.39 7.94 21.90
N SER A 84 21.22 8.84 22.44
CA SER A 84 20.76 9.85 23.41
C SER A 84 19.77 10.84 22.77
N GLU A 85 19.97 11.23 21.52
CA GLU A 85 19.05 12.11 20.80
C GLU A 85 17.69 11.42 20.58
N CYS A 86 17.69 10.17 20.15
CA CYS A 86 16.46 9.40 19.96
C CYS A 86 15.67 9.19 21.26
N ARG A 87 16.37 8.89 22.37
CA ARG A 87 15.74 8.66 23.68
C ARG A 87 15.00 9.88 24.28
N ARG A 88 15.26 11.07 23.76
CA ARG A 88 14.59 12.31 24.21
C ARG A 88 13.16 12.45 23.71
N TYR A 89 12.73 11.59 22.80
CA TYR A 89 11.40 11.66 22.17
C TYR A 89 10.56 10.46 22.57
N ASP A 90 9.26 10.70 22.67
CA ASP A 90 8.26 9.66 22.87
C ASP A 90 7.73 9.22 21.49
N PHE A 91 7.99 7.98 21.12
CA PHE A 91 7.52 7.36 19.88
C PHE A 91 6.27 6.48 20.08
N GLY A 92 5.68 6.46 21.26
CA GLY A 92 4.56 5.59 21.59
C GLY A 92 4.96 4.21 22.09
N LYS A 93 4.00 3.30 22.10
CA LYS A 93 4.16 1.93 22.59
C LYS A 93 4.69 0.99 21.51
N SER A 94 5.14 -0.20 21.91
CA SER A 94 5.66 -1.22 20.98
C SER A 94 4.58 -2.02 20.26
N GLU A 95 3.36 -2.06 20.80
CA GLU A 95 2.31 -2.97 20.33
C GLU A 95 1.31 -2.33 19.37
N GLU A 96 1.25 -1.01 19.37
CA GLU A 96 0.35 -0.22 18.54
C GLU A 96 1.03 1.09 18.14
N ILE A 97 0.81 1.54 16.91
CA ILE A 97 1.37 2.79 16.41
C ILE A 97 0.54 3.97 16.92
N ASP A 98 1.21 4.88 17.61
CA ASP A 98 0.68 6.19 17.93
C ASP A 98 1.16 7.20 16.88
N TYR A 99 0.39 7.38 15.82
CA TYR A 99 0.78 8.22 14.68
C TYR A 99 1.01 9.69 15.07
N GLU A 100 0.30 10.21 16.06
CA GLU A 100 0.54 11.57 16.55
C GLU A 100 1.94 11.71 17.17
N LYS A 101 2.33 10.75 17.99
CA LYS A 101 3.68 10.72 18.59
C LYS A 101 4.76 10.48 17.52
N ILE A 102 4.51 9.59 16.58
CA ILE A 102 5.42 9.34 15.45
C ILE A 102 5.63 10.62 14.63
N TYR A 103 4.57 11.30 14.25
CA TYR A 103 4.66 12.57 13.53
C TYR A 103 5.46 13.63 14.29
N ARG A 104 5.14 13.84 15.57
CA ARG A 104 5.81 14.83 16.42
C ARG A 104 7.28 14.52 16.71
N SER A 105 7.66 13.26 16.71
CA SER A 105 8.99 12.81 17.12
C SER A 105 9.92 12.53 15.93
N ARG A 106 9.46 11.76 14.94
CA ARG A 106 10.32 11.27 13.86
C ARG A 106 10.87 12.39 12.98
N PHE A 107 10.05 13.36 12.60
CA PHE A 107 10.52 14.48 11.78
C PHE A 107 11.57 15.33 12.50
N LYS A 108 11.43 15.51 13.83
CA LYS A 108 12.44 16.25 14.62
C LYS A 108 13.76 15.51 14.69
N VAL A 109 13.73 14.19 14.83
CA VAL A 109 14.95 13.36 14.85
C VAL A 109 15.61 13.34 13.48
N LEU A 110 14.82 13.13 12.41
CA LEU A 110 15.32 13.15 11.03
C LEU A 110 15.91 14.52 10.65
N LYS A 111 15.34 15.63 11.14
CA LYS A 111 15.91 16.97 10.93
C LYS A 111 17.31 17.12 11.57
N LYS A 112 17.53 16.49 12.74
CA LYS A 112 18.87 16.47 13.34
C LYS A 112 19.86 15.67 12.49
N ALA A 113 19.44 14.53 11.96
CA ALA A 113 20.25 13.74 11.05
C ALA A 113 20.60 14.53 9.78
N TYR A 114 19.62 15.20 9.19
CA TYR A 114 19.83 16.07 8.02
C TYR A 114 20.83 17.19 8.29
N ASN A 115 20.69 17.91 9.42
CA ASN A 115 21.60 18.98 9.77
C ASN A 115 23.04 18.48 9.89
N ARG A 116 23.25 17.29 10.45
CA ARG A 116 24.57 16.67 10.54
C ARG A 116 25.08 16.20 9.19
N PHE A 117 24.21 15.59 8.38
CA PHE A 117 24.51 15.21 7.00
C PHE A 117 25.05 16.40 6.18
N CYS A 118 24.38 17.56 6.26
CA CYS A 118 24.83 18.79 5.59
C CYS A 118 26.17 19.29 6.17
N ALA A 119 26.30 19.33 7.51
CA ALA A 119 27.53 19.78 8.16
C ALA A 119 28.74 18.92 7.78
N ASP A 120 28.54 17.63 7.56
CA ASP A 120 29.56 16.67 7.12
C ASP A 120 29.79 16.68 5.60
N GLY A 121 29.10 17.57 4.86
CA GLY A 121 29.23 17.69 3.41
C GLY A 121 28.53 16.58 2.62
N GLY A 122 27.60 15.87 3.24
CA GLY A 122 26.86 14.75 2.61
C GLY A 122 26.11 15.13 1.33
N GLU A 123 25.61 16.38 1.24
CA GLU A 123 24.99 16.92 0.03
C GLU A 123 25.93 16.96 -1.19
N ASN A 124 27.22 16.90 -0.94
CA ASN A 124 28.27 16.90 -1.97
C ASN A 124 28.72 15.48 -2.36
N SER A 125 28.21 14.45 -1.69
CA SER A 125 28.55 13.05 -2.04
C SER A 125 28.03 12.70 -3.43
N GLU A 126 28.76 11.85 -4.14
CA GLU A 126 28.39 11.39 -5.49
C GLU A 126 27.05 10.64 -5.47
N ASP A 127 26.87 9.76 -4.47
CA ASP A 127 25.63 8.98 -4.34
C ASP A 127 24.38 9.86 -4.16
N TYR A 128 24.48 10.86 -3.27
CA TYR A 128 23.36 11.79 -3.07
C TYR A 128 23.04 12.61 -4.31
N ARG A 129 24.06 13.16 -4.97
CA ARG A 129 23.88 13.94 -6.19
C ARG A 129 23.30 13.11 -7.33
N THR A 130 23.77 11.87 -7.48
CA THR A 130 23.25 10.93 -8.46
C THR A 130 21.77 10.65 -8.21
N PHE A 131 21.42 10.33 -6.95
CA PHE A 131 20.03 10.12 -6.55
C PHE A 131 19.15 11.33 -6.90
N VAL A 132 19.55 12.53 -6.49
CA VAL A 132 18.78 13.77 -6.75
C VAL A 132 18.60 13.99 -8.26
N ALA A 133 19.66 13.80 -9.05
CA ALA A 133 19.61 13.97 -10.50
C ALA A 133 18.71 12.93 -11.19
N GLU A 134 18.82 11.66 -10.81
CA GLU A 134 18.00 10.59 -11.39
C GLU A 134 16.52 10.69 -11.03
N GLN A 135 16.20 11.20 -9.84
CA GLN A 135 14.84 11.31 -9.34
C GLN A 135 14.22 12.71 -9.56
N ALA A 136 14.94 13.66 -10.15
CA ALA A 136 14.51 15.06 -10.32
C ALA A 136 13.10 15.19 -10.93
N TYR A 137 12.70 14.27 -11.82
CA TYR A 137 11.41 14.30 -12.53
C TYR A 137 10.16 14.20 -11.63
N TRP A 138 10.34 13.80 -10.37
CA TRP A 138 9.27 13.80 -9.35
C TRP A 138 9.73 14.42 -8.03
N LEU A 139 11.01 14.26 -7.69
CA LEU A 139 11.57 14.63 -6.41
C LEU A 139 11.58 16.17 -6.21
N ASP A 140 11.82 16.91 -7.28
CA ASP A 140 11.83 18.38 -7.21
C ASP A 140 10.45 18.92 -6.91
N ASP A 141 9.42 18.48 -7.63
CA ASP A 141 8.03 18.87 -7.35
C ASP A 141 7.55 18.39 -5.98
N TYR A 142 7.87 17.16 -5.59
CA TYR A 142 7.47 16.62 -4.29
C TYR A 142 8.11 17.38 -3.12
N SER A 143 9.41 17.62 -3.17
CA SER A 143 10.12 18.29 -2.07
C SER A 143 9.69 19.75 -1.93
N LEU A 144 9.44 20.44 -3.04
CA LEU A 144 8.89 21.79 -3.03
C LEU A 144 7.44 21.81 -2.53
N PHE A 145 6.59 20.89 -3.00
CA PHE A 145 5.21 20.71 -2.52
C PHE A 145 5.15 20.57 -1.00
N MET A 146 5.95 19.67 -0.44
CA MET A 146 5.97 19.42 0.99
C MET A 146 6.49 20.61 1.78
N ALA A 147 7.53 21.30 1.29
CA ALA A 147 8.05 22.49 1.92
C ALA A 147 7.04 23.65 1.93
N ILE A 148 6.35 23.89 0.82
CA ILE A 148 5.28 24.89 0.73
C ILE A 148 4.11 24.50 1.63
N LYS A 149 3.73 23.21 1.68
CA LYS A 149 2.66 22.72 2.53
C LYS A 149 2.94 22.99 4.01
N ASP A 150 4.15 22.71 4.48
CA ASP A 150 4.57 22.99 5.84
C ASP A 150 4.55 24.50 6.15
N ASP A 151 5.03 25.33 5.22
CA ASP A 151 5.04 26.79 5.32
C ASP A 151 3.63 27.41 5.39
N ASN A 152 2.65 26.73 4.77
CA ASN A 152 1.23 27.09 4.82
C ASN A 152 0.45 26.34 5.92
N GLY A 153 1.12 25.84 6.96
CA GLY A 153 0.46 25.22 8.12
C GLY A 153 -0.17 23.86 7.85
N GLY A 154 0.25 23.15 6.81
CA GLY A 154 -0.21 21.81 6.47
C GLY A 154 -1.55 21.75 5.72
N VAL A 155 -2.15 22.89 5.33
CA VAL A 155 -3.40 22.91 4.57
C VAL A 155 -3.23 22.35 3.16
N SER A 156 -4.34 21.94 2.53
CA SER A 156 -4.34 21.45 1.15
C SER A 156 -3.79 22.50 0.19
N TRP A 157 -3.12 22.06 -0.88
CA TRP A 157 -2.61 22.97 -1.90
C TRP A 157 -3.71 23.84 -2.55
N SER A 158 -4.96 23.36 -2.55
CA SER A 158 -6.11 24.12 -3.04
C SER A 158 -6.40 25.39 -2.21
N GLU A 159 -5.90 25.44 -0.98
CA GLU A 159 -6.06 26.58 -0.05
C GLU A 159 -4.83 27.49 -0.02
N TRP A 160 -3.78 27.20 -0.80
CA TRP A 160 -2.58 28.04 -0.86
C TRP A 160 -2.84 29.37 -1.57
N PRO A 161 -1.96 30.36 -1.41
CA PRO A 161 -2.00 31.57 -2.22
C PRO A 161 -2.09 31.26 -3.71
N GLU A 162 -2.90 32.04 -4.43
CA GLU A 162 -3.27 31.76 -5.83
C GLU A 162 -2.04 31.53 -6.74
N SER A 163 -0.98 32.32 -6.55
CA SER A 163 0.27 32.20 -7.32
C SER A 163 1.00 30.87 -7.09
N LEU A 164 0.97 30.35 -5.87
CA LEU A 164 1.54 29.03 -5.55
C LEU A 164 0.62 27.88 -5.99
N LYS A 165 -0.70 28.04 -5.79
CA LYS A 165 -1.71 27.10 -6.26
C LYS A 165 -1.62 26.89 -7.77
N ASN A 166 -1.47 27.97 -8.53
CA ASN A 166 -1.38 27.95 -10.00
C ASN A 166 0.04 27.77 -10.53
N ARG A 167 1.01 27.54 -9.65
CA ARG A 167 2.41 27.29 -10.01
C ARG A 167 3.04 28.41 -10.86
N GLU A 168 2.79 29.67 -10.52
CA GLU A 168 3.42 30.80 -11.20
C GLU A 168 4.94 30.76 -11.02
N ASN A 169 5.69 30.85 -12.13
CA ASN A 169 7.14 30.67 -12.10
C ASN A 169 7.87 31.59 -11.10
N ALA A 170 7.45 32.84 -10.96
CA ALA A 170 8.06 33.76 -10.01
C ALA A 170 7.80 33.33 -8.55
N ALA A 171 6.59 32.90 -8.24
CA ALA A 171 6.23 32.43 -6.91
C ALA A 171 6.93 31.11 -6.54
N LEU A 172 7.09 30.19 -7.50
CA LEU A 172 7.86 28.96 -7.29
C LEU A 172 9.34 29.26 -7.05
N ALA A 173 9.97 30.15 -7.85
CA ALA A 173 11.37 30.50 -7.67
C ALA A 173 11.63 31.17 -6.30
N GLU A 174 10.74 32.08 -5.87
CA GLU A 174 10.81 32.69 -4.54
C GLU A 174 10.67 31.62 -3.43
N ALA A 175 9.72 30.68 -3.57
CA ALA A 175 9.51 29.63 -2.60
C ALA A 175 10.74 28.69 -2.52
N GLU A 176 11.32 28.29 -3.67
CA GLU A 176 12.53 27.47 -3.72
C GLU A 176 13.71 28.13 -3.02
N GLU A 177 13.93 29.41 -3.23
CA GLU A 177 15.01 30.17 -2.57
C GLU A 177 14.76 30.27 -1.05
N ARG A 178 13.56 30.65 -0.65
CA ARG A 178 13.20 30.91 0.75
C ARG A 178 13.14 29.60 1.55
N LEU A 179 12.69 28.50 0.94
CA LEU A 179 12.49 27.20 1.59
C LEU A 179 13.59 26.17 1.24
N ALA A 180 14.73 26.62 0.73
CA ALA A 180 15.80 25.72 0.26
C ALA A 180 16.22 24.69 1.31
N GLY A 181 16.27 25.06 2.59
CA GLY A 181 16.60 24.15 3.69
C GLY A 181 15.52 23.07 3.92
N GLU A 182 14.25 23.40 3.76
CA GLU A 182 13.14 22.45 3.91
C GLU A 182 13.05 21.53 2.67
N VAL A 183 13.22 22.08 1.48
CA VAL A 183 13.32 21.30 0.23
C VAL A 183 14.46 20.27 0.34
N GLY A 184 15.65 20.72 0.79
CA GLY A 184 16.79 19.82 1.02
C GLY A 184 16.49 18.73 2.05
N PHE A 185 15.75 19.07 3.11
CA PHE A 185 15.33 18.08 4.12
C PHE A 185 14.41 17.00 3.55
N TYR A 186 13.46 17.37 2.71
CA TYR A 186 12.61 16.37 2.04
C TYR A 186 13.39 15.53 1.02
N LYS A 187 14.33 16.11 0.29
CA LYS A 187 15.24 15.35 -0.59
C LYS A 187 16.11 14.35 0.20
N PHE A 188 16.65 14.76 1.34
CA PHE A 188 17.41 13.89 2.23
C PHE A 188 16.56 12.70 2.74
N GLN A 189 15.33 12.93 3.16
CA GLN A 189 14.42 11.86 3.59
C GLN A 189 14.20 10.83 2.48
N GLN A 190 14.00 11.28 1.26
CA GLN A 190 13.79 10.39 0.12
C GLN A 190 15.07 9.63 -0.26
N TYR A 191 16.22 10.25 -0.15
CA TYR A 191 17.52 9.60 -0.34
C TYR A 191 17.75 8.48 0.70
N GLU A 192 17.49 8.75 1.98
CA GLU A 192 17.64 7.75 3.04
C GLU A 192 16.62 6.60 2.89
N PHE A 193 15.38 6.91 2.54
CA PHE A 193 14.39 5.90 2.23
C PHE A 193 14.83 4.99 1.07
N ASP A 194 15.23 5.56 -0.06
CA ASP A 194 15.63 4.83 -1.26
C ASP A 194 16.83 3.91 -0.98
N ARG A 195 17.84 4.43 -0.29
CA ARG A 195 19.06 3.71 0.04
C ARG A 195 18.79 2.52 0.97
N GLN A 196 18.02 2.73 2.03
CA GLN A 196 17.69 1.68 2.98
C GLN A 196 16.74 0.65 2.38
N TRP A 197 15.74 1.10 1.60
CA TRP A 197 14.82 0.20 0.91
C TRP A 197 15.52 -0.69 -0.12
N LYS A 198 16.34 -0.13 -0.98
CA LYS A 198 17.11 -0.90 -1.97
C LYS A 198 17.96 -1.99 -1.31
N LYS A 199 18.60 -1.67 -0.17
CA LYS A 199 19.39 -2.64 0.59
C LYS A 199 18.54 -3.77 1.15
N LEU A 200 17.39 -3.46 1.74
CA LEU A 200 16.45 -4.46 2.26
C LEU A 200 15.85 -5.30 1.13
N HIS A 201 15.39 -4.68 0.05
CA HIS A 201 14.81 -5.37 -1.11
C HIS A 201 15.81 -6.36 -1.73
N ALA A 202 17.04 -5.93 -1.97
CA ALA A 202 18.10 -6.82 -2.44
C ALA A 202 18.33 -8.01 -1.50
N TYR A 203 18.39 -7.78 -0.20
CA TYR A 203 18.53 -8.83 0.80
C TYR A 203 17.37 -9.85 0.76
N VAL A 204 16.14 -9.36 0.65
CA VAL A 204 14.94 -10.21 0.54
C VAL A 204 15.01 -11.08 -0.73
N ASN A 205 15.43 -10.48 -1.85
CA ASN A 205 15.60 -11.22 -3.12
C ASN A 205 16.72 -12.25 -3.05
N GLU A 206 17.85 -11.98 -2.36
CA GLU A 206 18.92 -12.94 -2.10
C GLU A 206 18.44 -14.17 -1.32
N LYS A 207 17.39 -14.02 -0.50
CA LYS A 207 16.72 -15.13 0.19
C LYS A 207 15.78 -15.94 -0.70
N GLY A 208 15.66 -15.59 -1.98
CA GLY A 208 14.72 -16.22 -2.92
C GLY A 208 13.27 -15.79 -2.71
N ILE A 209 13.05 -14.66 -2.05
CA ILE A 209 11.75 -14.08 -1.76
C ILE A 209 11.52 -12.87 -2.65
N GLN A 210 10.34 -12.76 -3.23
CA GLN A 210 9.89 -11.61 -4.01
C GLN A 210 8.95 -10.74 -3.16
N ILE A 211 9.05 -9.42 -3.33
CA ILE A 211 8.17 -8.47 -2.66
C ILE A 211 6.98 -8.16 -3.58
N ILE A 212 5.77 -8.41 -3.06
CA ILE A 212 4.54 -7.94 -3.68
C ILE A 212 4.22 -6.58 -3.05
N GLY A 213 4.35 -5.51 -3.86
CA GLY A 213 3.92 -4.18 -3.48
C GLY A 213 2.45 -3.95 -3.79
N ASP A 214 1.94 -2.82 -3.36
CA ASP A 214 0.55 -2.42 -3.53
C ASP A 214 0.46 -0.96 -3.95
N ILE A 215 -0.43 -0.65 -4.89
CA ILE A 215 -0.71 0.73 -5.29
C ILE A 215 -2.20 0.94 -5.46
N PRO A 216 -2.75 2.05 -4.96
CA PRO A 216 -4.12 2.45 -5.30
C PRO A 216 -4.19 2.90 -6.77
N ILE A 217 -5.31 2.62 -7.43
CA ILE A 217 -5.54 3.15 -8.79
C ILE A 217 -5.50 4.69 -8.79
N TYR A 218 -6.15 5.32 -7.82
CA TYR A 218 -6.21 6.79 -7.72
C TYR A 218 -5.07 7.38 -6.90
N VAL A 219 -4.85 8.68 -7.07
CA VAL A 219 -3.97 9.49 -6.21
C VAL A 219 -4.81 10.30 -5.23
N ALA A 220 -4.22 10.78 -4.14
CA ALA A 220 -4.87 11.71 -3.26
C ALA A 220 -5.03 13.09 -3.94
N PHE A 221 -6.12 13.80 -3.64
CA PHE A 221 -6.29 15.17 -4.15
C PHE A 221 -5.19 16.09 -3.62
N ASP A 222 -4.90 16.02 -2.33
CA ASP A 222 -3.81 16.79 -1.71
C ASP A 222 -2.47 16.06 -1.89
N SER A 223 -1.93 16.14 -3.09
CA SER A 223 -0.68 15.47 -3.48
C SER A 223 0.14 16.32 -4.44
N ALA A 224 1.44 16.04 -4.49
CA ALA A 224 2.34 16.63 -5.47
C ALA A 224 1.92 16.27 -6.90
N ASP A 225 1.35 15.09 -7.12
CA ASP A 225 0.89 14.64 -8.45
C ASP A 225 -0.19 15.55 -9.02
N THR A 226 -1.20 15.89 -8.24
CA THR A 226 -2.31 16.75 -8.68
C THR A 226 -1.92 18.21 -8.79
N TRP A 227 -1.06 18.69 -7.88
CA TRP A 227 -0.55 20.05 -7.92
C TRP A 227 0.42 20.29 -9.08
N ALA A 228 1.31 19.31 -9.36
CA ALA A 228 2.32 19.46 -10.41
C ALA A 228 1.76 19.30 -11.83
N ALA A 229 0.71 18.49 -12.01
CA ALA A 229 0.17 18.16 -13.32
C ALA A 229 -1.37 18.02 -13.29
N PRO A 230 -2.09 19.09 -13.00
CA PRO A 230 -3.55 19.08 -12.87
C PRO A 230 -4.27 18.67 -14.16
N GLU A 231 -3.64 18.85 -15.32
CA GLU A 231 -4.15 18.46 -16.65
C GLU A 231 -4.36 16.94 -16.81
N MET A 232 -3.77 16.14 -15.94
CA MET A 232 -3.97 14.68 -15.93
C MET A 232 -5.31 14.26 -15.34
N PHE A 233 -6.02 15.19 -14.70
CA PHE A 233 -7.22 14.91 -13.93
C PHE A 233 -8.43 15.68 -14.46
N GLN A 234 -9.63 15.25 -14.09
CA GLN A 234 -10.88 15.92 -14.43
C GLN A 234 -11.08 17.14 -13.53
N PHE A 235 -10.32 18.19 -13.77
CA PHE A 235 -10.41 19.47 -13.07
C PHE A 235 -11.04 20.54 -13.95
N ASN A 236 -11.70 21.50 -13.31
CA ASN A 236 -12.16 22.73 -13.97
C ASN A 236 -11.01 23.75 -14.11
N GLU A 237 -11.28 24.90 -14.67
CA GLU A 237 -10.33 25.99 -14.88
C GLU A 237 -9.74 26.58 -13.57
N ASN A 238 -10.37 26.32 -12.43
CA ASN A 238 -9.91 26.71 -11.10
C ASN A 238 -9.11 25.61 -10.38
N ASN A 239 -8.75 24.54 -11.08
CA ASN A 239 -8.11 23.36 -10.53
C ASN A 239 -8.93 22.66 -9.43
N GLU A 240 -10.26 22.71 -9.52
CA GLU A 240 -11.16 21.96 -8.66
C GLU A 240 -11.65 20.69 -9.36
N PRO A 241 -11.82 19.57 -8.68
CA PRO A 241 -12.39 18.37 -9.28
C PRO A 241 -13.80 18.63 -9.83
N THR A 242 -14.10 18.09 -10.99
CA THR A 242 -15.49 18.07 -11.51
C THR A 242 -16.26 16.85 -11.02
N GLY A 243 -15.52 15.80 -10.66
CA GLY A 243 -16.01 14.57 -10.06
C GLY A 243 -14.92 13.89 -9.27
N VAL A 244 -15.31 13.00 -8.36
CA VAL A 244 -14.42 12.24 -7.50
C VAL A 244 -14.77 10.75 -7.54
N ALA A 245 -13.78 9.93 -7.18
CA ALA A 245 -13.90 8.49 -7.14
C ALA A 245 -14.67 7.99 -5.92
N GLY A 246 -15.27 6.82 -6.08
CA GLY A 246 -15.93 6.08 -5.04
C GLY A 246 -16.54 4.78 -5.58
N CYS A 247 -17.47 4.21 -4.85
CA CYS A 247 -18.28 3.10 -5.31
C CYS A 247 -19.77 3.29 -4.98
N PRO A 248 -20.66 2.68 -5.77
CA PRO A 248 -22.10 2.86 -5.61
C PRO A 248 -22.60 2.26 -4.30
N PRO A 249 -23.84 2.64 -3.87
CA PRO A 249 -24.55 1.93 -2.82
C PRO A 249 -24.62 0.43 -3.08
N ASP A 250 -24.39 -0.35 -2.05
CA ASP A 250 -24.44 -1.81 -2.07
C ASP A 250 -25.03 -2.39 -0.77
N ALA A 251 -24.93 -3.71 -0.59
CA ALA A 251 -25.41 -4.38 0.62
C ALA A 251 -24.60 -4.03 1.88
N PHE A 252 -23.38 -3.50 1.72
CA PHE A 252 -22.48 -3.15 2.82
C PHE A 252 -22.54 -1.66 3.17
N SER A 253 -22.90 -0.80 2.20
CA SER A 253 -23.03 0.65 2.38
C SER A 253 -24.26 1.18 1.63
N ALA A 254 -25.29 1.55 2.37
CA ALA A 254 -26.55 2.06 1.80
C ALA A 254 -26.38 3.37 1.00
N THR A 255 -25.34 4.16 1.27
CA THR A 255 -25.01 5.41 0.58
C THR A 255 -23.81 5.31 -0.34
N GLY A 256 -23.26 4.11 -0.50
CA GLY A 256 -22.00 3.86 -1.20
C GLY A 256 -20.79 4.38 -0.43
N GLN A 257 -19.64 4.39 -1.10
CA GLN A 257 -18.40 4.92 -0.54
C GLN A 257 -17.92 6.10 -1.38
N LEU A 258 -17.72 7.23 -0.72
CA LEU A 258 -17.12 8.43 -1.31
C LEU A 258 -15.65 8.47 -0.91
N TRP A 259 -14.74 8.14 -1.84
CA TRP A 259 -13.31 8.15 -1.56
C TRP A 259 -12.67 9.54 -1.72
N GLY A 260 -13.26 10.37 -2.56
CA GLY A 260 -12.82 11.76 -2.74
C GLY A 260 -11.58 11.95 -3.62
N ASN A 261 -11.00 10.87 -4.14
CA ASN A 261 -9.86 10.95 -5.05
C ASN A 261 -10.26 11.59 -6.37
N PRO A 262 -9.39 12.42 -7.00
CA PRO A 262 -9.66 12.97 -8.32
C PRO A 262 -9.70 11.88 -9.39
N LEU A 263 -10.52 12.09 -10.41
CA LEU A 263 -10.66 11.20 -11.56
C LEU A 263 -9.65 11.57 -12.64
N TYR A 264 -9.09 10.56 -13.32
CA TYR A 264 -8.17 10.79 -14.44
C TYR A 264 -8.91 11.31 -15.67
N ASP A 265 -8.32 12.26 -16.40
CA ASP A 265 -8.69 12.59 -17.78
C ASP A 265 -8.09 11.52 -18.71
N TRP A 266 -8.83 10.45 -18.94
CA TRP A 266 -8.36 9.36 -19.79
C TRP A 266 -8.15 9.78 -21.25
N ALA A 267 -8.82 10.83 -21.72
CA ALA A 267 -8.58 11.38 -23.05
C ALA A 267 -7.20 12.06 -23.12
N TYR A 268 -6.81 12.82 -22.09
CA TYR A 268 -5.47 13.37 -21.96
C TYR A 268 -4.42 12.26 -21.91
N HIS A 269 -4.62 11.26 -21.05
CA HIS A 269 -3.67 10.13 -20.94
C HIS A 269 -3.51 9.40 -22.26
N LYS A 270 -4.57 9.15 -23.00
CA LYS A 270 -4.52 8.52 -24.34
C LYS A 270 -3.74 9.40 -25.34
N ARG A 271 -4.02 10.70 -25.38
CA ARG A 271 -3.30 11.64 -26.28
C ARG A 271 -1.80 11.72 -26.00
N THR A 272 -1.41 11.54 -24.74
CA THR A 272 0.00 11.54 -24.30
C THR A 272 0.63 10.15 -24.30
N GLY A 273 -0.05 9.14 -24.88
CA GLY A 273 0.43 7.75 -24.96
C GLY A 273 0.58 7.09 -23.60
N TYR A 274 -0.26 7.44 -22.64
CA TYR A 274 -0.26 6.92 -21.24
C TYR A 274 1.09 7.07 -20.52
N ARG A 275 1.89 8.05 -20.92
CA ARG A 275 3.28 8.23 -20.47
C ARG A 275 3.43 8.30 -18.96
N TRP A 276 2.50 8.96 -18.27
CA TRP A 276 2.51 9.04 -16.80
C TRP A 276 2.28 7.67 -16.16
N TRP A 277 1.30 6.90 -16.64
CA TRP A 277 1.02 5.56 -16.15
C TRP A 277 2.17 4.58 -16.40
N ILE A 278 2.78 4.64 -17.59
CA ILE A 278 3.97 3.83 -17.91
C ILE A 278 5.09 4.15 -16.93
N ARG A 279 5.34 5.43 -16.67
CA ARG A 279 6.36 5.86 -15.70
C ARG A 279 6.02 5.41 -14.27
N ARG A 280 4.76 5.53 -13.84
CA ARG A 280 4.30 5.05 -12.54
C ARG A 280 4.55 3.56 -12.36
N ILE A 281 4.15 2.74 -13.32
CA ILE A 281 4.35 1.29 -13.28
C ILE A 281 5.84 0.93 -13.35
N ALA A 282 6.62 1.59 -14.21
CA ALA A 282 8.07 1.40 -14.27
C ALA A 282 8.75 1.71 -12.92
N TYR A 283 8.31 2.76 -12.23
CA TYR A 283 8.82 3.08 -10.90
C TYR A 283 8.43 2.03 -9.85
N CYS A 284 7.21 1.52 -9.91
CA CYS A 284 6.79 0.42 -9.02
C CYS A 284 7.71 -0.79 -9.14
N PHE A 285 8.18 -1.15 -10.35
CA PHE A 285 9.12 -2.26 -10.56
C PHE A 285 10.58 -1.95 -10.17
N LYS A 286 10.89 -0.71 -9.79
CA LYS A 286 12.13 -0.40 -9.06
C LYS A 286 11.98 -0.66 -7.56
N LEU A 287 10.76 -0.58 -7.04
CA LEU A 287 10.46 -0.79 -5.62
C LEU A 287 10.06 -2.24 -5.31
N TYR A 288 9.38 -2.92 -6.21
CA TYR A 288 8.74 -4.21 -5.98
C TYR A 288 9.04 -5.20 -7.11
N ASP A 289 8.90 -6.48 -6.84
CA ASP A 289 9.02 -7.54 -7.84
C ASP A 289 7.68 -7.87 -8.52
N VAL A 290 6.59 -7.71 -7.78
CA VAL A 290 5.20 -7.87 -8.21
C VAL A 290 4.39 -6.70 -7.68
N VAL A 291 3.41 -6.22 -8.44
CA VAL A 291 2.58 -5.07 -8.04
C VAL A 291 1.11 -5.48 -8.00
N ARG A 292 0.48 -5.39 -6.84
CA ARG A 292 -0.98 -5.44 -6.74
C ARG A 292 -1.54 -4.05 -7.07
N ILE A 293 -2.48 -3.98 -7.99
CA ILE A 293 -3.21 -2.75 -8.28
C ILE A 293 -4.59 -2.85 -7.63
N ASP A 294 -4.81 -1.98 -6.65
CA ASP A 294 -6.06 -1.85 -5.94
C ASP A 294 -7.14 -1.25 -6.85
N ASN A 295 -8.37 -1.80 -6.77
CA ASN A 295 -9.53 -1.42 -7.59
C ASN A 295 -9.28 -1.51 -9.10
N PHE A 296 -8.80 -2.67 -9.59
CA PHE A 296 -8.56 -2.92 -11.01
C PHE A 296 -9.79 -2.67 -11.90
N ARG A 297 -11.00 -2.87 -11.36
CA ARG A 297 -12.26 -2.56 -12.04
C ARG A 297 -12.28 -1.14 -12.62
N GLY A 298 -11.69 -0.17 -11.95
CA GLY A 298 -11.65 1.23 -12.37
C GLY A 298 -11.00 1.48 -13.74
N PHE A 299 -10.26 0.51 -14.28
CA PHE A 299 -9.74 0.58 -15.65
C PHE A 299 -10.75 0.16 -16.71
N ASP A 300 -11.76 -0.63 -16.36
CA ASP A 300 -12.89 -0.94 -17.25
C ASP A 300 -13.96 0.16 -17.17
N GLU A 301 -14.52 0.32 -15.98
CA GLU A 301 -15.47 1.38 -15.64
C GLU A 301 -15.15 1.93 -14.26
N TYR A 302 -15.06 3.25 -14.16
CA TYR A 302 -14.89 3.94 -12.88
C TYR A 302 -16.18 4.64 -12.46
N TYR A 303 -16.40 4.72 -11.14
CA TYR A 303 -17.58 5.35 -10.58
C TYR A 303 -17.28 6.82 -10.29
N ALA A 304 -17.93 7.72 -11.02
CA ALA A 304 -17.74 9.16 -10.92
C ALA A 304 -18.87 9.79 -10.10
N ILE A 305 -18.53 10.38 -8.97
CA ILE A 305 -19.45 11.07 -8.07
C ILE A 305 -19.29 12.58 -8.29
N PRO A 306 -20.36 13.36 -8.44
CA PRO A 306 -20.26 14.82 -8.58
C PRO A 306 -19.46 15.43 -7.41
N TYR A 307 -18.52 16.31 -7.70
CA TYR A 307 -17.74 16.99 -6.66
C TYR A 307 -18.66 17.84 -5.77
N GLY A 308 -18.46 17.73 -4.45
CA GLY A 308 -19.32 18.41 -3.46
C GLY A 308 -20.47 17.57 -2.90
N ASP A 309 -20.78 16.43 -3.51
CA ASP A 309 -21.73 15.48 -2.95
C ASP A 309 -21.20 14.89 -1.64
N LYS A 310 -22.10 14.61 -0.70
CA LYS A 310 -21.74 14.04 0.61
C LYS A 310 -21.82 12.51 0.64
N THR A 311 -22.46 11.92 -0.36
CA THR A 311 -22.64 10.47 -0.49
C THR A 311 -22.36 10.06 -1.93
N ALA A 312 -22.24 8.75 -2.17
CA ALA A 312 -22.00 8.21 -3.50
C ALA A 312 -23.27 7.92 -4.32
N GLU A 313 -24.45 8.28 -3.81
CA GLU A 313 -25.75 7.89 -4.42
C GLU A 313 -25.97 8.47 -5.81
N ASN A 314 -25.44 9.66 -6.11
CA ASN A 314 -25.62 10.34 -7.41
C ASN A 314 -24.51 10.03 -8.42
N GLY A 315 -23.60 9.10 -8.11
CA GLY A 315 -22.52 8.73 -9.00
C GLY A 315 -22.99 7.98 -10.24
N LYS A 316 -22.11 7.91 -11.24
CA LYS A 316 -22.35 7.21 -12.51
C LYS A 316 -21.12 6.41 -12.91
N TRP A 317 -21.34 5.26 -13.54
CA TRP A 317 -20.27 4.49 -14.19
C TRP A 317 -19.85 5.18 -15.48
N MET A 318 -18.56 5.36 -15.62
CA MET A 318 -17.91 5.99 -16.77
C MET A 318 -16.86 5.03 -17.35
N PRO A 319 -16.66 4.99 -18.69
CA PRO A 319 -15.71 4.08 -19.30
C PRO A 319 -14.27 4.45 -18.94
N GLY A 320 -13.49 3.47 -18.53
CA GLY A 320 -12.05 3.56 -18.30
C GLY A 320 -11.23 3.34 -19.58
N PRO A 321 -9.89 3.28 -19.49
CA PRO A 321 -9.00 3.12 -20.63
C PRO A 321 -8.95 1.68 -21.18
N GLY A 322 -9.43 0.71 -20.40
CA GLY A 322 -9.41 -0.71 -20.77
C GLY A 322 -8.03 -1.23 -21.17
N MET A 323 -8.00 -2.12 -22.14
CA MET A 323 -6.75 -2.72 -22.65
C MET A 323 -5.82 -1.74 -23.36
N ASP A 324 -6.29 -0.56 -23.77
CA ASP A 324 -5.41 0.43 -24.41
C ASP A 324 -4.25 0.83 -23.51
N LEU A 325 -4.53 1.03 -22.22
CA LEU A 325 -3.51 1.32 -21.19
C LEU A 325 -2.52 0.16 -21.04
N PHE A 326 -3.02 -1.06 -20.85
CA PHE A 326 -2.17 -2.21 -20.59
C PHE A 326 -1.32 -2.61 -21.79
N ARG A 327 -1.84 -2.44 -23.03
CA ARG A 327 -1.04 -2.59 -24.24
C ARG A 327 0.08 -1.56 -24.36
N ALA A 328 -0.19 -0.30 -23.97
CA ALA A 328 0.84 0.73 -23.95
C ALA A 328 1.94 0.42 -22.90
N ILE A 329 1.55 -0.04 -21.71
CA ILE A 329 2.50 -0.47 -20.67
C ILE A 329 3.33 -1.67 -21.16
N GLU A 330 2.70 -2.69 -21.74
CA GLU A 330 3.37 -3.90 -22.23
C GLU A 330 4.34 -3.59 -23.39
N ALA A 331 3.98 -2.66 -24.26
CA ALA A 331 4.84 -2.24 -25.36
C ALA A 331 6.16 -1.60 -24.91
N GLU A 332 6.14 -0.86 -23.79
CA GLU A 332 7.31 -0.14 -23.27
C GLU A 332 8.09 -0.95 -22.22
N LEU A 333 7.39 -1.69 -21.36
CA LEU A 333 8.00 -2.35 -20.20
C LEU A 333 8.09 -3.88 -20.34
N GLY A 334 7.53 -4.45 -21.39
CA GLY A 334 7.29 -5.87 -21.46
C GLY A 334 6.10 -6.28 -20.59
N ARG A 335 5.89 -7.57 -20.38
CA ARG A 335 4.76 -8.08 -19.60
C ARG A 335 5.01 -7.90 -18.11
N PRO A 336 4.34 -6.96 -17.43
CA PRO A 336 4.57 -6.68 -16.03
C PRO A 336 3.94 -7.76 -15.12
N ALA A 337 4.59 -8.05 -13.99
CA ALA A 337 4.05 -8.93 -12.96
C ALA A 337 3.03 -8.19 -12.09
N ILE A 338 1.80 -8.12 -12.55
CA ILE A 338 0.69 -7.41 -11.88
C ILE A 338 -0.31 -8.42 -11.32
N ILE A 339 -0.82 -8.16 -10.11
CA ILE A 339 -2.00 -8.78 -9.52
C ILE A 339 -3.13 -7.76 -9.60
N ALA A 340 -4.26 -8.16 -10.17
CA ALA A 340 -5.44 -7.32 -10.29
C ALA A 340 -6.37 -7.53 -9.08
N GLU A 341 -6.63 -6.47 -8.32
CA GLU A 341 -7.67 -6.54 -7.30
C GLU A 341 -9.04 -6.41 -7.99
N ASP A 342 -9.72 -7.54 -8.12
CA ASP A 342 -11.01 -7.74 -8.78
C ASP A 342 -12.11 -8.14 -7.78
N LEU A 343 -12.04 -7.65 -6.55
CA LEU A 343 -13.02 -7.96 -5.52
C LEU A 343 -14.34 -7.19 -5.73
N GLY A 344 -15.42 -7.74 -5.21
CA GLY A 344 -16.75 -7.14 -5.27
C GLY A 344 -17.57 -7.55 -6.50
N PHE A 345 -18.48 -6.68 -6.92
CA PHE A 345 -19.38 -6.95 -8.05
C PHE A 345 -18.65 -6.77 -9.39
N LEU A 346 -18.53 -7.86 -10.15
CA LEU A 346 -17.87 -7.89 -11.45
C LEU A 346 -18.89 -7.97 -12.59
N THR A 347 -18.76 -7.05 -13.54
CA THR A 347 -19.51 -7.09 -14.82
C THR A 347 -18.81 -8.04 -15.81
N PRO A 348 -19.48 -8.53 -16.85
CA PRO A 348 -18.85 -9.30 -17.90
C PRO A 348 -17.67 -8.57 -18.57
N SER A 349 -17.71 -7.24 -18.69
CA SER A 349 -16.63 -6.42 -19.26
C SER A 349 -15.39 -6.42 -18.38
N VAL A 350 -15.52 -6.30 -17.06
CA VAL A 350 -14.41 -6.40 -16.11
C VAL A 350 -13.75 -7.79 -16.18
N LEU A 351 -14.56 -8.85 -16.22
CA LEU A 351 -14.04 -10.22 -16.37
C LEU A 351 -13.31 -10.42 -17.69
N GLN A 352 -13.81 -9.79 -18.78
CA GLN A 352 -13.13 -9.83 -20.08
C GLN A 352 -11.81 -9.05 -20.02
N LEU A 353 -11.77 -7.87 -19.41
CA LEU A 353 -10.56 -7.09 -19.21
C LEU A 353 -9.50 -7.88 -18.43
N LEU A 354 -9.91 -8.53 -17.34
CA LEU A 354 -9.03 -9.37 -16.54
C LEU A 354 -8.46 -10.54 -17.37
N LYS A 355 -9.30 -11.19 -18.16
CA LYS A 355 -8.89 -12.27 -19.06
C LYS A 355 -7.91 -11.78 -20.13
N ASP A 356 -8.20 -10.65 -20.77
CA ASP A 356 -7.39 -10.09 -21.86
C ASP A 356 -6.04 -9.58 -21.36
N SER A 357 -5.99 -9.02 -20.14
CA SER A 357 -4.73 -8.63 -19.50
C SER A 357 -3.87 -9.83 -19.09
N GLY A 358 -4.50 -10.97 -18.83
CA GLY A 358 -3.84 -12.18 -18.32
C GLY A 358 -3.31 -12.04 -16.89
N PHE A 359 -3.69 -10.99 -16.16
CA PHE A 359 -3.32 -10.81 -14.76
C PHE A 359 -4.10 -11.77 -13.86
N PRO A 360 -3.47 -12.32 -12.80
CA PRO A 360 -4.21 -13.04 -11.78
C PRO A 360 -5.13 -12.09 -11.02
N GLY A 361 -6.38 -12.50 -10.83
CA GLY A 361 -7.31 -11.87 -9.90
C GLY A 361 -7.13 -12.40 -8.48
N MET A 362 -7.92 -11.86 -7.56
CA MET A 362 -7.86 -12.21 -6.13
C MET A 362 -9.05 -13.06 -5.70
N LYS A 363 -8.82 -13.96 -4.77
CA LYS A 363 -9.83 -14.78 -4.09
C LYS A 363 -9.67 -14.65 -2.58
N VAL A 364 -10.73 -14.26 -1.89
CA VAL A 364 -10.73 -14.06 -0.43
C VAL A 364 -11.69 -15.06 0.21
N LEU A 365 -11.17 -15.97 1.05
CA LEU A 365 -11.98 -17.02 1.66
C LEU A 365 -13.10 -16.49 2.54
N GLN A 366 -12.92 -15.39 3.24
CA GLN A 366 -13.95 -14.80 4.08
C GLN A 366 -15.22 -14.41 3.28
N PHE A 367 -15.09 -14.16 1.97
CA PHE A 367 -16.23 -13.86 1.10
C PHE A 367 -16.94 -15.12 0.56
N ALA A 368 -16.39 -16.31 0.79
CA ALA A 368 -16.89 -17.55 0.21
C ALA A 368 -18.21 -18.06 0.85
N PHE A 369 -18.48 -17.68 2.11
CA PHE A 369 -19.46 -18.38 2.95
C PHE A 369 -20.79 -17.62 3.09
N ASP A 370 -21.19 -16.83 2.10
CA ASP A 370 -22.55 -16.33 2.02
C ASP A 370 -23.49 -17.42 1.51
N ALA A 371 -24.30 -17.97 2.41
CA ALA A 371 -25.20 -19.08 2.08
C ALA A 371 -26.43 -18.66 1.26
N ARG A 372 -26.59 -17.36 0.98
CA ARG A 372 -27.76 -16.84 0.26
C ARG A 372 -27.63 -16.92 -1.26
N GLU A 373 -26.39 -17.00 -1.76
CA GLU A 373 -26.09 -17.01 -3.18
C GLU A 373 -24.86 -17.86 -3.52
N SER A 374 -24.73 -18.22 -4.79
CA SER A 374 -23.53 -18.95 -5.26
C SER A 374 -22.31 -18.02 -5.24
N SER A 375 -21.21 -18.51 -4.69
CA SER A 375 -19.99 -17.72 -4.53
C SER A 375 -18.87 -18.24 -5.43
N ASN A 376 -18.26 -17.36 -6.20
CA ASN A 376 -17.03 -17.63 -6.95
C ASN A 376 -15.76 -17.54 -6.09
N TYR A 377 -15.90 -17.31 -4.78
CA TYR A 377 -14.84 -17.34 -3.79
C TYR A 377 -14.65 -18.71 -3.12
N LEU A 378 -15.50 -19.68 -3.43
CA LEU A 378 -15.33 -21.07 -2.95
C LEU A 378 -14.15 -21.75 -3.68
N PRO A 379 -13.22 -22.40 -2.97
CA PRO A 379 -11.99 -22.94 -3.56
C PRO A 379 -12.15 -23.85 -4.78
N HIS A 380 -13.22 -24.62 -4.85
CA HIS A 380 -13.48 -25.51 -6.00
C HIS A 380 -13.86 -24.76 -7.29
N THR A 381 -14.13 -23.46 -7.21
CA THR A 381 -14.49 -22.61 -8.36
C THR A 381 -13.31 -21.81 -8.91
N TYR A 382 -12.14 -21.87 -8.28
CA TYR A 382 -11.00 -21.03 -8.64
C TYR A 382 -10.42 -21.40 -10.00
N PRO A 383 -10.01 -20.39 -10.81
CA PRO A 383 -9.02 -20.63 -11.86
C PRO A 383 -7.64 -20.82 -11.23
N THR A 384 -6.71 -21.42 -11.97
CA THR A 384 -5.31 -21.53 -11.51
C THR A 384 -4.63 -20.16 -11.44
N ASN A 385 -4.86 -19.31 -12.46
CA ASN A 385 -4.31 -17.96 -12.52
C ASN A 385 -5.05 -16.99 -11.56
N CYS A 386 -4.88 -17.20 -10.26
CA CYS A 386 -5.39 -16.31 -9.23
C CYS A 386 -4.51 -16.36 -7.97
N VAL A 387 -4.72 -15.40 -7.10
CA VAL A 387 -4.11 -15.32 -5.77
C VAL A 387 -5.20 -15.53 -4.72
N VAL A 388 -5.04 -16.52 -3.87
CA VAL A 388 -5.97 -16.79 -2.76
C VAL A 388 -5.42 -16.20 -1.45
N TYR A 389 -6.34 -15.61 -0.69
CA TYR A 389 -6.11 -15.05 0.64
C TYR A 389 -7.11 -15.66 1.62
N THR A 390 -6.74 -15.84 2.87
CA THR A 390 -7.72 -16.07 3.95
C THR A 390 -8.52 -14.79 4.23
N GLY A 391 -7.87 -13.66 4.20
CA GLY A 391 -8.36 -12.29 4.26
C GLY A 391 -7.28 -11.32 3.78
N THR A 392 -7.63 -10.07 3.52
CA THR A 392 -6.70 -8.98 3.20
C THR A 392 -6.52 -8.06 4.39
N HIS A 393 -5.80 -6.95 4.22
CA HIS A 393 -5.67 -5.89 5.22
C HIS A 393 -7.01 -5.18 5.55
N ASP A 394 -8.00 -5.27 4.68
CA ASP A 394 -9.34 -4.68 4.86
C ASP A 394 -10.31 -5.63 5.59
N ASN A 395 -10.00 -6.91 5.61
CA ASN A 395 -10.78 -7.90 6.34
C ASN A 395 -10.36 -7.97 7.80
N ASP A 396 -11.23 -8.52 8.63
CA ASP A 396 -10.82 -8.98 9.96
C ASP A 396 -9.90 -10.21 9.84
N THR A 397 -9.21 -10.57 10.90
CA THR A 397 -8.54 -11.87 10.99
C THR A 397 -9.57 -12.99 10.83
N VAL A 398 -9.14 -14.17 10.40
CA VAL A 398 -10.06 -15.33 10.28
C VAL A 398 -10.78 -15.61 11.60
N ARG A 399 -10.04 -15.53 12.71
CA ARG A 399 -10.62 -15.75 14.05
C ARG A 399 -11.64 -14.68 14.41
N GLY A 400 -11.32 -13.40 14.21
CA GLY A 400 -12.24 -12.29 14.45
C GLY A 400 -13.49 -12.39 13.59
N TRP A 401 -13.32 -12.58 12.27
CA TRP A 401 -14.41 -12.77 11.34
C TRP A 401 -15.35 -13.91 11.75
N TYR A 402 -14.80 -15.07 12.13
CA TYR A 402 -15.61 -16.25 12.49
C TYR A 402 -16.50 -16.00 13.72
N HIS A 403 -16.01 -15.22 14.67
CA HIS A 403 -16.79 -14.89 15.88
C HIS A 403 -17.89 -13.87 15.59
N GLU A 404 -17.71 -12.99 14.61
CA GLU A 404 -18.67 -11.94 14.30
C GLU A 404 -19.66 -12.32 13.17
N VAL A 405 -19.24 -13.18 12.25
CA VAL A 405 -20.11 -13.58 11.13
C VAL A 405 -21.35 -14.35 11.62
N GLY A 406 -22.45 -14.19 10.90
CA GLY A 406 -23.72 -14.83 11.25
C GLY A 406 -23.66 -16.36 11.28
N LYS A 407 -24.58 -16.98 12.04
CA LYS A 407 -24.66 -18.44 12.21
C LYS A 407 -24.69 -19.19 10.86
N ALA A 408 -25.42 -18.70 9.87
CA ALA A 408 -25.53 -19.35 8.57
C ALA A 408 -24.16 -19.48 7.86
N ALA A 409 -23.33 -18.44 7.90
CA ALA A 409 -21.99 -18.48 7.31
C ALA A 409 -21.04 -19.41 8.08
N ARG A 410 -21.13 -19.42 9.42
CA ARG A 410 -20.37 -20.38 10.25
C ARG A 410 -20.76 -21.83 9.95
N ASP A 411 -22.05 -22.11 9.86
CA ASP A 411 -22.55 -23.45 9.58
C ASP A 411 -22.14 -23.90 8.17
N PHE A 412 -22.26 -23.01 7.18
CA PHE A 412 -21.81 -23.29 5.83
C PHE A 412 -20.29 -23.55 5.75
N SER A 413 -19.48 -22.75 6.42
CA SER A 413 -18.03 -22.96 6.44
C SER A 413 -17.65 -24.33 7.05
N LYS A 414 -18.31 -24.75 8.12
CA LYS A 414 -18.13 -26.09 8.74
C LYS A 414 -18.53 -27.21 7.78
N GLU A 415 -19.71 -27.09 7.17
CA GLU A 415 -20.21 -28.09 6.21
C GLU A 415 -19.28 -28.20 5.00
N TYR A 416 -18.84 -27.07 4.44
CA TYR A 416 -17.90 -27.04 3.32
C TYR A 416 -16.56 -27.73 3.64
N MET A 417 -16.07 -27.59 4.86
CA MET A 417 -14.85 -28.24 5.33
C MET A 417 -15.07 -29.68 5.85
N CYS A 418 -16.31 -30.20 5.79
CA CYS A 418 -16.68 -31.50 6.37
C CYS A 418 -16.32 -31.61 7.86
N LYS A 419 -16.51 -30.54 8.62
CA LYS A 419 -16.23 -30.46 10.06
C LYS A 419 -17.50 -30.33 10.87
N GLU A 420 -17.63 -31.13 11.93
CA GLU A 420 -18.73 -30.98 12.88
C GLU A 420 -18.54 -29.73 13.77
N ARG A 421 -17.29 -29.42 14.09
CA ARG A 421 -16.90 -28.33 14.98
C ARG A 421 -15.60 -27.68 14.49
N LEU A 422 -15.52 -26.38 14.67
CA LEU A 422 -14.29 -25.58 14.51
C LEU A 422 -13.94 -24.97 15.86
N ASP A 423 -12.77 -25.32 16.37
CA ASP A 423 -12.24 -24.80 17.64
C ASP A 423 -11.33 -23.59 17.36
N ASP A 424 -11.31 -22.63 18.27
CA ASP A 424 -10.46 -21.44 18.16
C ASP A 424 -8.98 -21.75 17.95
N ASP A 425 -8.49 -22.86 18.45
CA ASP A 425 -7.09 -23.28 18.31
C ASP A 425 -6.76 -23.86 16.92
N THR A 426 -7.77 -24.35 16.20
CA THR A 426 -7.60 -25.01 14.88
C THR A 426 -8.23 -24.23 13.74
N LEU A 427 -9.13 -23.28 14.03
CA LEU A 427 -9.92 -22.55 13.06
C LEU A 427 -9.06 -21.91 11.96
N THR A 428 -8.05 -21.13 12.34
CA THR A 428 -7.17 -20.47 11.37
C THR A 428 -6.35 -21.47 10.57
N LYS A 429 -5.92 -22.57 11.18
CA LYS A 429 -5.20 -23.65 10.49
C LYS A 429 -6.07 -24.33 9.44
N ASP A 430 -7.36 -24.53 9.73
CA ASP A 430 -8.30 -25.11 8.79
C ASP A 430 -8.55 -24.20 7.58
N PHE A 431 -8.70 -22.89 7.81
CA PHE A 431 -8.82 -21.90 6.74
C PHE A 431 -7.52 -21.77 5.92
N ILE A 432 -6.37 -21.76 6.57
CA ILE A 432 -5.07 -21.77 5.90
C ILE A 432 -4.89 -23.03 5.04
N ALA A 433 -5.23 -24.20 5.58
CA ALA A 433 -5.18 -25.47 4.85
C ALA A 433 -6.08 -25.44 3.61
N MET A 434 -7.28 -24.89 3.71
CA MET A 434 -8.21 -24.73 2.61
C MET A 434 -7.65 -23.81 1.52
N ALA A 435 -7.06 -22.67 1.89
CA ALA A 435 -6.40 -21.74 0.96
C ALA A 435 -5.19 -22.40 0.29
N MET A 436 -4.30 -22.99 1.07
CA MET A 436 -3.09 -23.70 0.60
C MET A 436 -3.41 -24.87 -0.31
N GLY A 437 -4.48 -25.62 -0.04
CA GLY A 437 -4.93 -26.77 -0.81
C GLY A 437 -5.62 -26.40 -2.13
N SER A 438 -6.00 -25.15 -2.34
CA SER A 438 -6.68 -24.69 -3.57
C SER A 438 -5.77 -24.80 -4.81
N VAL A 439 -6.37 -24.69 -5.99
CA VAL A 439 -5.66 -24.70 -7.29
C VAL A 439 -5.00 -23.36 -7.64
N ALA A 440 -5.23 -22.31 -6.84
CA ALA A 440 -4.64 -21.00 -7.07
C ALA A 440 -3.11 -21.08 -7.18
N ASP A 441 -2.52 -20.35 -8.12
CA ASP A 441 -1.07 -20.28 -8.28
C ASP A 441 -0.40 -19.71 -7.02
N LEU A 442 -0.91 -18.59 -6.50
CA LEU A 442 -0.39 -18.01 -5.28
C LEU A 442 -1.38 -18.14 -4.12
N CYS A 443 -0.82 -18.35 -2.93
CA CYS A 443 -1.54 -18.32 -1.67
C CYS A 443 -0.83 -17.39 -0.70
N ILE A 444 -1.47 -16.25 -0.38
CA ILE A 444 -0.91 -15.23 0.51
C ILE A 444 -1.75 -15.19 1.78
N ILE A 445 -1.11 -15.42 2.91
CA ILE A 445 -1.77 -15.48 4.22
C ILE A 445 -1.33 -14.29 5.07
N PRO A 446 -2.26 -13.51 5.65
CA PRO A 446 -1.92 -12.50 6.65
C PRO A 446 -1.16 -13.11 7.83
N MET A 447 -0.11 -12.46 8.29
CA MET A 447 0.69 -12.95 9.42
C MET A 447 -0.17 -13.16 10.67
N GLN A 448 -1.20 -12.34 10.86
CA GLN A 448 -2.14 -12.45 11.97
C GLN A 448 -2.85 -13.79 12.02
N ASP A 449 -3.18 -14.37 10.85
CA ASP A 449 -3.86 -15.66 10.78
C ASP A 449 -2.89 -16.82 11.12
N TYR A 450 -1.63 -16.73 10.69
CA TYR A 450 -0.61 -17.69 11.16
C TYR A 450 -0.38 -17.62 12.68
N LEU A 451 -0.50 -16.42 13.25
CA LEU A 451 -0.36 -16.19 14.69
C LEU A 451 -1.67 -16.46 15.48
N ASN A 452 -2.73 -16.87 14.81
CA ASN A 452 -4.06 -17.12 15.38
C ASN A 452 -4.61 -15.97 16.23
N LEU A 453 -4.45 -14.72 15.75
CA LEU A 453 -4.89 -13.51 16.44
C LEU A 453 -6.37 -13.19 16.12
N GLY A 454 -7.05 -12.53 17.05
CA GLY A 454 -8.40 -12.03 16.89
C GLY A 454 -8.46 -10.63 16.28
N SER A 455 -9.64 -10.00 16.39
CA SER A 455 -9.94 -8.66 15.82
C SER A 455 -9.03 -7.55 16.36
N GLU A 456 -8.39 -7.75 17.49
CA GLU A 456 -7.37 -6.81 18.02
C GLU A 456 -6.18 -6.62 17.10
N ALA A 457 -5.96 -7.55 16.16
CA ALA A 457 -4.89 -7.49 15.18
C ALA A 457 -5.35 -7.04 13.79
N ARG A 458 -6.59 -6.60 13.64
CA ARG A 458 -7.11 -6.09 12.38
C ARG A 458 -6.37 -4.83 11.97
N ILE A 459 -6.04 -4.70 10.68
CA ILE A 459 -5.29 -3.57 10.12
C ILE A 459 -6.22 -2.40 9.83
N ASN A 460 -7.29 -2.66 9.06
CA ASN A 460 -8.19 -1.62 8.58
C ASN A 460 -9.66 -2.05 8.65
N ILE A 461 -10.51 -1.09 8.98
CA ILE A 461 -11.97 -1.18 8.83
C ILE A 461 -12.36 -0.17 7.77
N PRO A 462 -12.71 -0.61 6.54
CA PRO A 462 -13.06 0.29 5.45
C PRO A 462 -14.14 1.29 5.84
N SER A 463 -14.08 2.48 5.27
CA SER A 463 -15.04 3.59 5.52
C SER A 463 -15.08 4.10 6.97
N THR A 464 -14.05 3.86 7.76
CA THR A 464 -13.89 4.45 9.10
C THR A 464 -12.66 5.36 9.17
N LEU A 465 -12.73 6.38 10.04
CA LEU A 465 -11.61 7.25 10.35
C LEU A 465 -11.11 6.98 11.76
N GLY A 466 -9.76 6.87 11.88
CA GLY A 466 -9.12 6.58 13.16
C GLY A 466 -9.15 5.12 13.58
N GLY A 467 -8.20 4.70 14.39
CA GLY A 467 -8.09 3.33 14.90
C GLY A 467 -7.63 2.29 13.87
N ASN A 468 -7.28 2.72 12.66
CA ASN A 468 -6.77 1.85 11.61
C ASN A 468 -5.24 1.97 11.47
N TRP A 469 -4.63 1.00 10.78
CA TRP A 469 -3.21 0.99 10.39
C TRP A 469 -2.23 0.96 11.58
N GLY A 470 -2.74 0.64 12.80
CA GLY A 470 -1.96 0.74 14.04
C GLY A 470 -1.37 -0.57 14.54
N TRP A 471 -1.88 -1.73 14.10
CA TRP A 471 -1.45 -3.00 14.65
C TRP A 471 0.03 -3.32 14.32
N ARG A 472 0.74 -3.86 15.34
CA ARG A 472 2.13 -4.30 15.21
C ARG A 472 2.32 -5.70 15.78
N MET A 473 3.08 -6.51 15.06
CA MET A 473 3.56 -7.80 15.55
C MET A 473 4.51 -7.58 16.75
N LYS A 474 4.39 -8.40 17.78
CA LYS A 474 5.28 -8.33 18.94
C LYS A 474 6.64 -8.94 18.65
N LYS A 475 7.68 -8.42 19.29
CA LYS A 475 9.03 -8.99 19.19
C LYS A 475 9.02 -10.46 19.65
N GLY A 476 9.54 -11.35 18.84
CA GLY A 476 9.59 -12.79 19.11
C GLY A 476 8.29 -13.54 18.85
N GLN A 477 7.22 -12.88 18.44
CA GLN A 477 5.93 -13.52 18.13
C GLN A 477 5.99 -14.42 16.90
N PHE A 478 6.77 -14.06 15.87
CA PHE A 478 7.13 -14.96 14.79
C PHE A 478 8.28 -15.86 15.24
N ASP A 479 7.98 -16.85 16.03
CA ASP A 479 8.94 -17.77 16.65
C ASP A 479 9.27 -18.99 15.78
N LYS A 480 10.15 -19.84 16.27
CA LYS A 480 10.59 -21.04 15.56
C LYS A 480 9.49 -22.07 15.35
N ASP A 481 8.51 -22.13 16.23
CA ASP A 481 7.43 -23.10 16.11
C ASP A 481 6.41 -22.65 15.05
N THR A 482 6.14 -21.35 14.99
CA THR A 482 5.37 -20.72 13.89
C THR A 482 6.07 -20.94 12.54
N VAL A 483 7.39 -20.71 12.46
CA VAL A 483 8.19 -20.97 11.26
C VAL A 483 8.06 -22.43 10.80
N LYS A 484 8.21 -23.40 11.70
CA LYS A 484 8.06 -24.81 11.38
C LYS A 484 6.66 -25.18 10.89
N GLU A 485 5.64 -24.61 11.52
CA GLU A 485 4.25 -24.86 11.10
C GLU A 485 3.96 -24.32 9.70
N ILE A 486 4.42 -23.10 9.42
CA ILE A 486 4.30 -22.50 8.07
C ILE A 486 5.05 -23.37 7.06
N ALA A 487 6.30 -23.76 7.33
CA ALA A 487 7.08 -24.63 6.46
C ALA A 487 6.39 -25.98 6.22
N ARG A 488 5.81 -26.58 7.26
CA ARG A 488 5.08 -27.84 7.19
C ARG A 488 3.88 -27.77 6.25
N VAL A 489 3.02 -26.76 6.45
CA VAL A 489 1.80 -26.62 5.63
C VAL A 489 2.14 -26.23 4.19
N THR A 490 3.15 -25.39 3.98
CA THR A 490 3.65 -24.99 2.66
C THR A 490 4.13 -26.21 1.89
N LYS A 491 4.98 -27.04 2.50
CA LYS A 491 5.48 -28.29 1.90
C LYS A 491 4.36 -29.30 1.64
N LEU A 492 3.41 -29.42 2.57
CA LEU A 492 2.28 -30.38 2.46
C LEU A 492 1.45 -30.12 1.20
N TYR A 493 1.24 -28.85 0.84
CA TYR A 493 0.43 -28.46 -0.32
C TYR A 493 1.25 -28.11 -1.56
N GLY A 494 2.56 -28.39 -1.57
CA GLY A 494 3.44 -28.21 -2.73
C GLY A 494 3.56 -26.75 -3.18
N ARG A 495 3.77 -25.84 -2.24
CA ARG A 495 3.94 -24.41 -2.50
C ARG A 495 5.36 -23.91 -2.24
#